data_6da4084f02e532b6456e77ea20ba72ac
#
_entry.id   6da4084f02e532b6456e77ea20ba72ac
#
_cell.length_a   1.000
_cell.length_b   1.000
_cell.length_c   1.000
_cell.angle_alpha   90.00
_cell.angle_beta   90.00
_cell.angle_gamma   90.00
#
_symmetry.space_group_name_H-M   'P 1'
#
loop_
_entity.id
_entity.type
_entity.pdbx_description
1 polymer ?
#
loop_
_entity_poly.entity_id
_entity_poly.type
_entity_poly.pdbx_seq_one_letter_code
_entity_poly.pdbx_strand_id
1 'polypeptide(L)'
;MTEIERQDTDILILGSGGAGLFAALHAQRTAPELKITLAVKGLICKCGCTRMVQGGYNVALGGGDTVERHFMDTIIGGKWLPDQDMAWRLCNLAVERITELENEVGCFFDRNPDGSLHQKAFAGQTADRTVHKGDLTGIEIISRLMEQVLRRPVEKLQEHRAIAFIPATGGEGLSGVLFIDMRTGKF
;
A
#
# COMPACT_ATOMS: atom_id res chain seq x y z
N MET A 1 24.81 19.12 23.22
CA MET A 1 23.35 18.98 23.10
C MET A 1 23.09 18.44 21.70
N THR A 2 22.35 17.37 21.60
CA THR A 2 21.95 16.82 20.28
C THR A 2 20.97 17.82 19.66
N GLU A 3 21.30 18.36 18.52
CA GLU A 3 20.43 19.28 17.78
C GLU A 3 19.25 18.49 17.22
N ILE A 4 18.02 18.93 17.53
CA ILE A 4 16.79 18.35 16.99
C ILE A 4 16.32 19.26 15.85
N GLU A 5 16.30 18.73 14.64
CA GLU A 5 15.72 19.40 13.48
C GLU A 5 14.21 19.21 13.49
N ARG A 6 13.47 20.31 13.31
CA ARG A 6 12.01 20.27 13.27
C ARG A 6 11.50 20.50 11.86
N GLN A 7 10.55 19.67 11.46
CA GLN A 7 9.83 19.77 10.19
C GLN A 7 8.33 19.64 10.42
N ASP A 8 7.55 20.53 9.82
CA ASP A 8 6.09 20.50 9.91
C ASP A 8 5.49 19.84 8.66
N THR A 9 4.43 19.07 8.85
CA THR A 9 3.67 18.40 7.78
C THR A 9 2.21 18.23 8.23
N ASP A 10 1.27 18.27 7.30
CA ASP A 10 -0.15 18.05 7.60
C ASP A 10 -0.49 16.56 7.68
N ILE A 11 0.11 15.77 6.80
CA ILE A 11 -0.06 14.32 6.77
C ILE A 11 1.31 13.65 6.79
N LEU A 12 1.55 12.84 7.82
CA LEU A 12 2.74 12.01 7.92
C LEU A 12 2.39 10.54 7.68
N ILE A 13 3.02 9.94 6.68
CA ILE A 13 2.85 8.52 6.32
C ILE A 13 4.14 7.76 6.69
N LEU A 14 4.02 6.75 7.54
CA LEU A 14 5.13 5.91 7.96
C LEU A 14 5.19 4.63 7.14
N GLY A 15 6.17 4.54 6.24
CA GLY A 15 6.42 3.38 5.41
C GLY A 15 6.01 3.56 3.95
N SER A 16 6.83 3.04 3.04
CA SER A 16 6.68 3.11 1.58
C SER A 16 6.35 1.75 0.95
N GLY A 17 5.60 0.90 1.65
CA GLY A 17 4.95 -0.26 1.05
C GLY A 17 3.73 0.15 0.21
N GLY A 18 3.03 -0.82 -0.38
CA GLY A 18 1.84 -0.55 -1.20
C GLY A 18 0.82 0.34 -0.50
N ALA A 19 0.51 0.06 0.76
CA ALA A 19 -0.45 0.84 1.55
C ALA A 19 -0.01 2.31 1.73
N GLY A 20 1.26 2.54 2.11
CA GLY A 20 1.77 3.90 2.32
C GLY A 20 1.84 4.71 1.03
N LEU A 21 2.25 4.09 -0.08
CA LEU A 21 2.27 4.77 -1.38
C LEU A 21 0.86 5.08 -1.89
N PHE A 22 -0.08 4.14 -1.75
CA PHE A 22 -1.48 4.38 -2.09
C PHE A 22 -2.08 5.49 -1.23
N ALA A 23 -1.83 5.49 0.08
CA ALA A 23 -2.27 6.56 0.98
C ALA A 23 -1.72 7.93 0.55
N ALA A 24 -0.43 8.00 0.18
CA ALA A 24 0.18 9.23 -0.30
C ALA A 24 -0.45 9.75 -1.61
N LEU A 25 -0.74 8.84 -2.55
CA LEU A 25 -1.41 9.20 -3.81
C LEU A 25 -2.83 9.70 -3.60
N HIS A 26 -3.60 8.99 -2.78
CA HIS A 26 -4.98 9.37 -2.47
C HIS A 26 -5.04 10.67 -1.67
N ALA A 27 -4.20 10.85 -0.67
CA ALA A 27 -4.13 12.08 0.11
C ALA A 27 -3.80 13.28 -0.77
N GLN A 28 -2.79 13.17 -1.64
CA GLN A 28 -2.40 14.25 -2.55
C GLN A 28 -3.50 14.58 -3.57
N ARG A 29 -4.23 13.58 -4.04
CA ARG A 29 -5.33 13.77 -4.98
C ARG A 29 -6.55 14.42 -4.33
N THR A 30 -6.84 14.04 -3.09
CA THR A 30 -8.04 14.51 -2.36
C THR A 30 -7.82 15.89 -1.74
N ALA A 31 -6.61 16.18 -1.27
CA ALA A 31 -6.25 17.43 -0.61
C ALA A 31 -4.86 17.90 -1.10
N PRO A 32 -4.79 18.41 -2.33
CA PRO A 32 -3.52 18.78 -2.98
C PRO A 32 -2.81 19.97 -2.30
N GLU A 33 -3.53 20.74 -1.49
CA GLU A 33 -3.02 21.87 -0.70
C GLU A 33 -2.27 21.45 0.55
N LEU A 34 -2.46 20.21 1.03
CA LEU A 34 -1.81 19.72 2.24
C LEU A 34 -0.38 19.26 1.96
N LYS A 35 0.50 19.58 2.90
CA LYS A 35 1.87 19.08 2.91
C LYS A 35 1.89 17.62 3.36
N ILE A 36 2.32 16.73 2.48
CA ILE A 36 2.37 15.29 2.72
C ILE A 36 3.82 14.85 2.80
N THR A 37 4.17 14.17 3.89
CA THR A 37 5.50 13.61 4.10
C THR A 37 5.42 12.08 4.21
N LEU A 38 6.20 11.39 3.38
CA LEU A 38 6.38 9.95 3.41
C LEU A 38 7.73 9.62 4.02
N ALA A 39 7.73 9.07 5.24
CA ALA A 39 8.96 8.72 5.95
C ALA A 39 9.19 7.21 5.96
N VAL A 40 10.42 6.78 5.72
CA VAL A 40 10.78 5.37 5.64
C VAL A 40 12.16 5.11 6.26
N LYS A 41 12.25 4.03 7.06
CA LYS A 41 13.49 3.67 7.76
C LYS A 41 14.65 3.21 6.85
N GLY A 42 14.37 2.87 5.62
CA GLY A 42 15.36 2.51 4.60
C GLY A 42 15.15 3.34 3.35
N LEU A 43 15.40 2.74 2.19
CA LEU A 43 15.13 3.38 0.89
C LEU A 43 13.68 3.11 0.46
N ILE A 44 13.07 4.10 -0.18
CA ILE A 44 11.68 3.99 -0.71
C ILE A 44 11.58 2.79 -1.63
N CYS A 45 10.55 1.96 -1.41
CA CYS A 45 10.21 0.78 -2.22
C CYS A 45 11.29 -0.31 -2.30
N LYS A 46 12.34 -0.24 -1.48
CA LYS A 46 13.41 -1.26 -1.49
C LYS A 46 13.19 -2.37 -0.45
N CYS A 47 12.21 -2.23 0.42
CA CYS A 47 11.84 -3.21 1.45
C CYS A 47 10.32 -3.25 1.64
N GLY A 48 9.85 -4.20 2.45
CA GLY A 48 8.44 -4.39 2.77
C GLY A 48 7.78 -5.52 1.99
N CYS A 49 6.62 -5.96 2.50
CA CYS A 49 5.93 -7.14 1.99
C CYS A 49 5.46 -7.00 0.54
N THR A 50 4.98 -5.83 0.12
CA THR A 50 4.48 -5.63 -1.24
C THR A 50 5.52 -5.98 -2.30
N ARG A 51 6.78 -5.58 -2.10
CA ARG A 51 7.87 -5.91 -3.03
C ARG A 51 8.13 -7.42 -3.14
N MET A 52 7.82 -8.17 -2.11
CA MET A 52 8.10 -9.62 -2.02
C MET A 52 6.98 -10.48 -2.62
N VAL A 53 5.86 -9.88 -3.03
CA VAL A 53 4.71 -10.62 -3.58
C VAL A 53 5.04 -11.18 -4.95
N GLN A 54 4.99 -12.48 -5.07
CA GLN A 54 5.15 -13.25 -6.32
C GLN A 54 3.80 -13.72 -6.85
N GLY A 55 2.93 -14.19 -5.94
CA GLY A 55 1.67 -14.85 -6.28
C GLY A 55 0.71 -14.03 -7.12
N GLY A 56 0.40 -12.84 -6.70
CA GLY A 56 -0.52 -11.95 -7.40
C GLY A 56 -1.46 -11.19 -6.47
N TYR A 57 -2.48 -10.61 -7.07
CA TYR A 57 -3.52 -9.80 -6.45
C TYR A 57 -4.86 -10.51 -6.61
N ASN A 58 -5.50 -10.85 -5.49
CA ASN A 58 -6.77 -11.57 -5.50
C ASN A 58 -7.94 -10.59 -5.67
N VAL A 59 -8.78 -10.85 -6.67
CA VAL A 59 -9.94 -10.01 -6.98
C VAL A 59 -11.00 -10.80 -7.75
N ALA A 60 -12.26 -10.69 -7.36
CA ALA A 60 -13.38 -11.30 -8.06
C ALA A 60 -13.79 -10.43 -9.25
N LEU A 61 -13.40 -10.83 -10.49
CA LEU A 61 -13.67 -10.07 -11.72
C LEU A 61 -14.80 -10.68 -12.58
N GLY A 62 -15.50 -11.66 -12.09
CA GLY A 62 -16.55 -12.37 -12.83
C GLY A 62 -16.19 -13.82 -13.12
N GLY A 63 -16.73 -14.42 -14.22
CA GLY A 63 -16.48 -15.84 -14.52
C GLY A 63 -17.09 -16.81 -13.53
N GLY A 64 -18.15 -16.39 -12.81
CA GLY A 64 -18.79 -17.18 -11.75
C GLY A 64 -18.20 -16.99 -10.37
N ASP A 65 -17.20 -16.11 -10.23
CA ASP A 65 -16.69 -15.65 -8.92
C ASP A 65 -17.43 -14.39 -8.44
N THR A 66 -17.56 -14.23 -7.13
CA THR A 66 -18.22 -13.07 -6.51
C THR A 66 -17.41 -12.54 -5.33
N VAL A 67 -17.71 -11.30 -4.94
CA VAL A 67 -17.08 -10.67 -3.77
C VAL A 67 -17.37 -11.47 -2.49
N GLU A 68 -18.60 -11.97 -2.34
CA GLU A 68 -19.01 -12.79 -1.19
C GLU A 68 -18.23 -14.11 -1.13
N ARG A 69 -18.02 -14.74 -2.29
CA ARG A 69 -17.21 -15.96 -2.38
C ARG A 69 -15.75 -15.69 -2.05
N HIS A 70 -15.20 -14.57 -2.55
CA HIS A 70 -13.85 -14.13 -2.19
C HIS A 70 -13.73 -13.85 -0.68
N PHE A 71 -14.73 -13.18 -0.10
CA PHE A 71 -14.78 -12.94 1.34
C PHE A 71 -14.83 -14.25 2.14
N MET A 72 -15.71 -15.18 1.78
CA MET A 72 -15.82 -16.46 2.48
C MET A 72 -14.52 -17.28 2.40
N ASP A 73 -13.87 -17.33 1.25
CA ASP A 73 -12.57 -17.99 1.11
C ASP A 73 -11.51 -17.33 2.01
N THR A 74 -11.54 -16.01 2.14
CA THR A 74 -10.62 -15.25 3.01
C THR A 74 -10.85 -15.60 4.48
N ILE A 75 -12.10 -15.65 4.94
CA ILE A 75 -12.45 -15.96 6.33
C ILE A 75 -12.13 -17.42 6.67
N ILE A 76 -12.54 -18.36 5.80
CA ILE A 76 -12.29 -19.80 6.00
C ILE A 76 -10.79 -20.09 5.94
N GLY A 77 -10.08 -19.54 4.96
CA GLY A 77 -8.62 -19.68 4.82
C GLY A 77 -7.88 -19.11 6.02
N GLY A 78 -8.35 -18.01 6.56
CA GLY A 78 -7.85 -17.37 7.79
C GLY A 78 -8.33 -18.05 9.08
N LYS A 79 -9.03 -19.20 9.01
CA LYS A 79 -9.52 -19.96 10.17
C LYS A 79 -10.38 -19.14 11.12
N TRP A 80 -11.18 -18.24 10.59
CA TRP A 80 -12.09 -17.34 11.34
C TRP A 80 -11.35 -16.36 12.28
N LEU A 81 -10.02 -16.18 12.11
CA LEU A 81 -9.23 -15.21 12.86
C LEU A 81 -9.26 -13.79 12.27
N PRO A 82 -9.47 -13.60 10.94
CA PRO A 82 -9.49 -12.26 10.36
C PRO A 82 -10.63 -11.40 10.94
N ASP A 83 -10.36 -10.11 11.05
CA ASP A 83 -11.41 -9.11 11.24
C ASP A 83 -12.33 -9.12 10.01
N GLN A 84 -13.61 -9.42 10.23
CA GLN A 84 -14.56 -9.63 9.16
C GLN A 84 -14.90 -8.34 8.41
N ASP A 85 -14.98 -7.20 9.10
CA ASP A 85 -15.25 -5.92 8.47
C ASP A 85 -14.09 -5.49 7.57
N MET A 86 -12.86 -5.70 8.03
CA MET A 86 -11.66 -5.44 7.23
C MET A 86 -11.57 -6.36 6.02
N ALA A 87 -11.84 -7.66 6.19
CA ALA A 87 -11.85 -8.64 5.10
C ALA A 87 -12.93 -8.32 4.07
N TRP A 88 -14.14 -7.94 4.52
CA TRP A 88 -15.21 -7.51 3.64
C TRP A 88 -14.85 -6.27 2.83
N ARG A 89 -14.30 -5.23 3.49
CA ARG A 89 -13.80 -4.03 2.82
C ARG A 89 -12.75 -4.34 1.78
N LEU A 90 -11.79 -5.21 2.10
CA LEU A 90 -10.73 -5.61 1.17
C LEU A 90 -11.33 -6.26 -0.08
N CYS A 91 -12.21 -7.25 0.07
CA CYS A 91 -12.80 -7.97 -1.06
C CYS A 91 -13.69 -7.07 -1.93
N ASN A 92 -14.47 -6.17 -1.32
CA ASN A 92 -15.31 -5.21 -2.05
C ASN A 92 -14.50 -4.19 -2.84
N LEU A 93 -13.49 -3.59 -2.20
CA LEU A 93 -12.69 -2.56 -2.85
C LEU A 93 -11.69 -3.12 -3.86
N ALA A 94 -11.39 -4.43 -3.80
CA ALA A 94 -10.39 -5.05 -4.65
C ALA A 94 -10.63 -4.80 -6.15
N VAL A 95 -11.89 -4.84 -6.59
CA VAL A 95 -12.27 -4.63 -8.00
C VAL A 95 -11.98 -3.20 -8.46
N GLU A 96 -12.36 -2.22 -7.64
CA GLU A 96 -12.07 -0.82 -7.92
C GLU A 96 -10.56 -0.55 -7.91
N ARG A 97 -9.86 -1.12 -6.93
CA ARG A 97 -8.41 -0.89 -6.78
C ARG A 97 -7.58 -1.54 -7.88
N ILE A 98 -7.95 -2.71 -8.42
CA ILE A 98 -7.23 -3.29 -9.55
C ILE A 98 -7.39 -2.44 -10.82
N THR A 99 -8.58 -1.90 -11.03
CA THR A 99 -8.87 -0.97 -12.13
C THR A 99 -8.06 0.32 -12.01
N GLU A 100 -7.97 0.88 -10.81
CA GLU A 100 -7.13 2.05 -10.51
C GLU A 100 -5.64 1.75 -10.75
N LEU A 101 -5.17 0.58 -10.30
CA LEU A 101 -3.78 0.15 -10.53
C LEU A 101 -3.42 0.09 -12.01
N GLU A 102 -4.32 -0.37 -12.89
CA GLU A 102 -4.09 -0.39 -14.33
C GLU A 102 -4.21 1.00 -14.95
N ASN A 103 -5.35 1.67 -14.76
CA ASN A 103 -5.72 2.84 -15.54
C ASN A 103 -5.09 4.14 -15.04
N GLU A 104 -4.86 4.28 -13.74
CA GLU A 104 -4.36 5.52 -13.15
C GLU A 104 -2.90 5.38 -12.69
N VAL A 105 -2.54 4.23 -12.12
CA VAL A 105 -1.18 3.99 -11.64
C VAL A 105 -0.26 3.49 -12.75
N GLY A 106 -0.83 2.77 -13.75
CA GLY A 106 -0.10 2.29 -14.92
C GLY A 106 0.55 0.92 -14.74
N CYS A 107 -0.05 0.06 -13.93
CA CYS A 107 0.39 -1.33 -13.80
C CYS A 107 0.03 -2.15 -15.04
N PHE A 108 0.91 -3.05 -15.43
CA PHE A 108 0.69 -3.99 -16.53
C PHE A 108 0.58 -5.42 -15.98
N PHE A 109 -0.64 -5.93 -15.92
CA PHE A 109 -0.87 -7.33 -15.56
C PHE A 109 -0.96 -8.22 -16.80
N ASP A 110 -0.76 -9.53 -16.60
CA ASP A 110 -0.85 -10.51 -17.67
C ASP A 110 -2.31 -10.65 -18.14
N ARG A 111 -2.49 -10.91 -19.44
CA ARG A 111 -3.80 -10.91 -20.09
C ARG A 111 -4.05 -12.19 -20.88
N ASN A 112 -5.31 -12.52 -21.00
CA ASN A 112 -5.82 -13.53 -21.89
C ASN A 112 -5.76 -13.05 -23.36
N PRO A 113 -5.88 -13.96 -24.35
CA PRO A 113 -5.90 -13.58 -25.77
C PRO A 113 -7.03 -12.61 -26.16
N ASP A 114 -8.12 -12.59 -25.41
CA ASP A 114 -9.26 -11.68 -25.60
C ASP A 114 -9.04 -10.28 -24.97
N GLY A 115 -7.88 -10.08 -24.32
CA GLY A 115 -7.52 -8.82 -23.67
C GLY A 115 -8.03 -8.66 -22.22
N SER A 116 -8.78 -9.61 -21.69
CA SER A 116 -9.17 -9.62 -20.28
C SER A 116 -7.98 -9.92 -19.37
N LEU A 117 -8.06 -9.50 -18.10
CA LEU A 117 -7.04 -9.84 -17.11
C LEU A 117 -6.95 -11.35 -16.90
N HIS A 118 -5.76 -11.89 -17.01
CA HIS A 118 -5.55 -13.30 -16.71
C HIS A 118 -5.60 -13.53 -15.20
N GLN A 119 -6.45 -14.45 -14.78
CA GLN A 119 -6.61 -14.87 -13.40
C GLN A 119 -6.20 -16.33 -13.24
N LYS A 120 -5.29 -16.60 -12.33
CA LYS A 120 -4.79 -17.96 -12.07
C LYS A 120 -5.30 -18.49 -10.74
N ALA A 121 -5.34 -19.82 -10.65
CA ALA A 121 -5.59 -20.52 -9.39
C ALA A 121 -4.52 -20.20 -8.33
N PHE A 122 -4.94 -20.17 -7.08
CA PHE A 122 -4.05 -20.09 -5.94
C PHE A 122 -4.56 -20.97 -4.79
N ALA A 123 -3.65 -21.45 -3.94
CA ALA A 123 -4.00 -22.34 -2.84
C ALA A 123 -5.03 -21.71 -1.88
N GLY A 124 -6.04 -22.48 -1.49
CA GLY A 124 -7.08 -22.05 -0.57
C GLY A 124 -8.20 -21.21 -1.18
N GLN A 125 -8.21 -21.05 -2.49
CA GLN A 125 -9.29 -20.36 -3.22
C GLN A 125 -10.23 -21.36 -3.90
N THR A 126 -11.50 -21.01 -3.97
CA THR A 126 -12.53 -21.78 -4.66
C THR A 126 -12.80 -21.31 -6.09
N ALA A 127 -12.11 -20.23 -6.53
CA ALA A 127 -12.16 -19.69 -7.88
C ALA A 127 -10.79 -19.16 -8.28
N ASP A 128 -10.50 -19.15 -9.58
CA ASP A 128 -9.29 -18.55 -10.16
C ASP A 128 -9.44 -17.03 -10.15
N ARG A 129 -8.90 -16.36 -9.13
CA ARG A 129 -9.06 -14.91 -8.95
C ARG A 129 -7.76 -14.14 -8.80
N THR A 130 -6.62 -14.79 -9.00
CA THR A 130 -5.32 -14.15 -8.77
C THR A 130 -4.83 -13.49 -10.05
N VAL A 131 -4.98 -12.17 -10.14
CA VAL A 131 -4.35 -11.33 -11.18
C VAL A 131 -2.86 -11.24 -10.89
N HIS A 132 -2.02 -11.31 -11.90
CA HIS A 132 -0.57 -11.38 -11.73
C HIS A 132 0.22 -10.71 -12.86
N LYS A 133 1.53 -10.55 -12.64
CA LYS A 133 2.53 -10.20 -13.64
C LYS A 133 3.66 -11.23 -13.56
N GLY A 134 3.49 -12.39 -14.18
CA GLY A 134 4.38 -13.53 -13.94
C GLY A 134 4.57 -13.75 -12.45
N ASP A 135 5.84 -13.81 -12.02
CA ASP A 135 6.25 -13.90 -10.61
C ASP A 135 6.72 -12.56 -10.03
N LEU A 136 6.42 -11.45 -10.71
CA LEU A 136 6.90 -10.11 -10.35
C LEU A 136 5.76 -9.14 -9.99
N THR A 137 4.59 -9.65 -9.60
CA THR A 137 3.39 -8.85 -9.35
C THR A 137 3.65 -7.73 -8.33
N GLY A 138 4.31 -8.05 -7.22
CA GLY A 138 4.61 -7.04 -6.21
C GLY A 138 5.63 -6.01 -6.68
N ILE A 139 6.60 -6.41 -7.49
CA ILE A 139 7.58 -5.49 -8.07
C ILE A 139 6.91 -4.55 -9.08
N GLU A 140 6.00 -5.05 -9.90
CA GLU A 140 5.21 -4.23 -10.83
C GLU A 140 4.42 -3.17 -10.06
N ILE A 141 3.59 -3.60 -9.11
CA ILE A 141 2.74 -2.69 -8.32
C ILE A 141 3.57 -1.63 -7.58
N ILE A 142 4.61 -2.06 -6.86
CA ILE A 142 5.39 -1.13 -6.04
C ILE A 142 6.18 -0.14 -6.90
N SER A 143 6.67 -0.56 -8.07
CA SER A 143 7.43 0.31 -8.97
C SER A 143 6.53 1.37 -9.59
N ARG A 144 5.34 1.00 -10.05
CA ARG A 144 4.38 1.95 -10.62
C ARG A 144 3.85 2.94 -9.58
N LEU A 145 3.51 2.46 -8.39
CA LEU A 145 3.12 3.34 -7.28
C LEU A 145 4.25 4.33 -6.93
N MET A 146 5.49 3.86 -6.86
CA MET A 146 6.65 4.71 -6.61
C MET A 146 6.81 5.80 -7.68
N GLU A 147 6.72 5.43 -8.96
CA GLU A 147 6.79 6.39 -10.08
C GLU A 147 5.73 7.48 -9.94
N GLN A 148 4.52 7.10 -9.56
CA GLN A 148 3.43 8.06 -9.34
C GLN A 148 3.69 8.99 -8.16
N VAL A 149 4.21 8.48 -7.04
CA VAL A 149 4.56 9.31 -5.87
C VAL A 149 5.76 10.23 -6.16
N LEU A 150 6.75 9.76 -6.94
CA LEU A 150 7.91 10.57 -7.30
C LEU A 150 7.56 11.78 -8.17
N ARG A 151 6.50 11.69 -8.97
CA ARG A 151 6.00 12.78 -9.83
C ARG A 151 5.16 13.83 -9.09
N ARG A 152 4.87 13.60 -7.82
CA ARG A 152 3.95 14.44 -7.02
C ARG A 152 4.70 15.19 -5.91
N PRO A 153 4.13 16.31 -5.41
CA PRO A 153 4.72 17.11 -4.33
C PRO A 153 4.55 16.41 -2.96
N VAL A 154 4.97 15.15 -2.89
CA VAL A 154 5.06 14.39 -1.63
C VAL A 154 6.50 14.44 -1.17
N GLU A 155 6.75 14.93 0.02
CA GLU A 155 8.08 14.94 0.62
C GLU A 155 8.52 13.52 1.03
N LYS A 156 9.79 13.19 0.83
CA LYS A 156 10.31 11.84 1.03
C LYS A 156 11.49 11.86 2.00
N LEU A 157 11.26 11.38 3.22
CA LEU A 157 12.31 11.18 4.23
C LEU A 157 12.77 9.73 4.19
N GLN A 158 13.88 9.48 3.51
CA GLN A 158 14.51 8.16 3.44
C GLN A 158 15.53 7.98 4.55
N GLU A 159 15.72 6.73 5.00
CA GLU A 159 16.65 6.38 6.07
C GLU A 159 16.35 7.12 7.38
N HIS A 160 15.08 7.46 7.61
CA HIS A 160 14.55 8.07 8.83
C HIS A 160 13.70 7.07 9.58
N ARG A 161 14.20 6.61 10.71
CA ARG A 161 13.49 5.64 11.56
C ARG A 161 12.66 6.38 12.61
N ALA A 162 11.36 6.18 12.59
CA ALA A 162 10.47 6.62 13.66
C ALA A 162 10.81 5.86 14.96
N ILE A 163 11.07 6.58 16.03
CA ILE A 163 11.47 6.03 17.34
C ILE A 163 10.52 6.34 18.46
N ALA A 164 9.74 7.42 18.36
CA ALA A 164 8.72 7.76 19.36
C ALA A 164 7.59 8.58 18.76
N PHE A 165 6.40 8.41 19.29
CA PHE A 165 5.27 9.32 19.07
C PHE A 165 5.27 10.41 20.12
N ILE A 166 4.98 11.64 19.71
CA ILE A 166 4.88 12.81 20.59
C ILE A 166 3.39 13.09 20.81
N PRO A 167 2.87 12.88 22.02
CA PRO A 167 1.46 13.18 22.33
C PRO A 167 1.13 14.66 22.12
N ALA A 168 -0.09 14.96 21.75
CA ALA A 168 -0.59 16.33 21.71
C ALA A 168 -0.75 16.89 23.13
N THR A 169 -0.58 18.20 23.27
CA THR A 169 -0.85 18.90 24.53
C THR A 169 -2.34 18.78 24.86
N GLY A 170 -2.68 18.18 26.01
CA GLY A 170 -4.06 17.88 26.39
C GLY A 170 -4.42 16.38 26.35
N GLY A 171 -3.52 15.52 25.83
CA GLY A 171 -3.63 14.05 25.95
C GLY A 171 -4.45 13.35 24.88
N GLU A 172 -5.10 14.08 23.97
CA GLU A 172 -5.81 13.48 22.84
C GLU A 172 -5.02 13.65 21.52
N GLY A 173 -4.70 12.52 20.87
CA GLY A 173 -4.00 12.50 19.58
C GLY A 173 -2.48 12.63 19.66
N LEU A 174 -1.88 12.92 18.50
CA LEU A 174 -0.43 13.06 18.33
C LEU A 174 -0.11 14.45 17.78
N SER A 175 0.94 15.08 18.31
CA SER A 175 1.49 16.33 17.79
C SER A 175 2.70 16.10 16.88
N GLY A 176 3.28 14.90 16.88
CA GLY A 176 4.42 14.61 16.04
C GLY A 176 5.01 13.22 16.23
N VAL A 177 6.10 12.99 15.51
CA VAL A 177 6.89 11.76 15.58
C VAL A 177 8.36 12.14 15.64
N LEU A 178 9.09 11.54 16.56
CA LEU A 178 10.53 11.68 16.65
C LEU A 178 11.20 10.65 15.73
N PHE A 179 12.12 11.13 14.90
CA PHE A 179 12.92 10.29 14.00
C PHE A 179 14.39 10.34 14.38
N ILE A 180 15.10 9.30 14.01
CA ILE A 180 16.55 9.30 13.88
C ILE A 180 16.93 9.18 12.39
N ASP A 181 17.74 10.09 11.88
CA ASP A 181 18.41 9.93 10.59
C ASP A 181 19.47 8.83 10.74
N MET A 182 19.26 7.71 10.03
CA MET A 182 20.10 6.50 10.12
C MET A 182 21.51 6.71 9.54
N ARG A 183 21.73 7.77 8.77
CA ARG A 183 23.05 8.09 8.19
C ARG A 183 23.89 8.96 9.11
N THR A 184 23.25 9.92 9.76
CA THR A 184 23.96 10.97 10.54
C THR A 184 23.83 10.77 12.05
N GLY A 185 22.85 9.97 12.50
CA GLY A 185 22.51 9.81 13.93
C GLY A 185 21.83 11.03 14.55
N LYS A 186 21.44 12.03 13.75
CA LYS A 186 20.72 13.22 14.24
C LYS A 186 19.23 12.91 14.46
N PHE A 187 18.60 13.73 15.29
CA PHE A 187 17.17 13.67 15.57
C PHE A 187 16.45 14.84 14.95
#